data_1b3816081e6c13aa4edc073cac5b2040
#
_entry.id   1b3816081e6c13aa4edc073cac5b2040
#
_cell.length_a   1.000
_cell.length_b   1.000
_cell.length_c   1.000
_cell.angle_alpha   90.00
_cell.angle_beta   90.00
_cell.angle_gamma   90.00
#
_symmetry.space_group_name_H-M   'P 1'
#
loop_
_entity.id
_entity.type
_entity.pdbx_description
1 polymer ?
#
loop_
_entity_poly.entity_id
_entity_poly.type
_entity_poly.pdbx_seq_one_letter_code
_entity_poly.pdbx_strand_id
1 'polypeptide(L)'
;MTTAARSNGAVLRAAAVAGCCAALALATGCASAEDATPEAGAAASSPAPPSTEEEAAALAAYTGMWDTVVAASHEGGEVPPELRDYAVSGAYALMSAALEGSGSSGAQVTGEPVLAPVAEVEGPDTATVDDCLDDSSWNLGMGSASGQGPRLVEATLIHDGLAWRVSDLRIWEAGSC
;
A
#
# COMPACT_ATOMS: atom_id res chain seq x y z
N MET A 1 3.18 -48.55 -5.94
CA MET A 1 3.47 -48.94 -4.57
C MET A 1 3.53 -47.66 -3.76
N THR A 2 2.61 -47.42 -3.03
CA THR A 2 2.17 -47.37 -1.65
C THR A 2 1.94 -45.91 -1.25
N THR A 3 0.73 -45.38 -1.25
CA THR A 3 -0.34 -45.27 -0.25
C THR A 3 0.08 -44.71 1.12
N ALA A 4 -0.54 -43.56 1.53
CA ALA A 4 -1.12 -43.24 2.83
C ALA A 4 -1.41 -41.73 2.86
N ALA A 5 -2.58 -41.15 2.92
CA ALA A 5 -3.83 -41.28 3.64
C ALA A 5 -3.76 -40.89 5.13
N ARG A 6 -4.70 -40.00 5.47
CA ARG A 6 -5.27 -39.64 6.80
C ARG A 6 -4.59 -38.44 7.50
N SER A 7 -5.31 -37.53 8.21
CA SER A 7 -6.59 -37.68 8.91
C SER A 7 -7.11 -36.32 9.36
N ASN A 8 -8.37 -36.08 9.21
CA ASN A 8 -9.38 -35.51 10.10
C ASN A 8 -8.96 -34.85 11.42
N GLY A 9 -9.58 -33.70 11.67
CA GLY A 9 -9.63 -33.07 12.99
C GLY A 9 -10.67 -31.96 13.04
N ALA A 10 -11.96 -32.34 12.94
CA ALA A 10 -13.07 -31.46 13.31
C ALA A 10 -13.18 -31.43 14.84
N VAL A 11 -13.19 -30.28 15.46
CA VAL A 11 -13.66 -30.08 16.83
C VAL A 11 -14.65 -28.92 16.87
N LEU A 12 -15.92 -29.27 16.84
CA LEU A 12 -17.00 -28.43 17.33
C LEU A 12 -16.85 -28.29 18.86
N ARG A 13 -16.94 -27.08 19.39
CA ARG A 13 -17.43 -26.87 20.77
C ARG A 13 -18.41 -25.69 20.78
N ALA A 14 -19.66 -26.04 20.86
CA ALA A 14 -20.75 -25.20 21.33
C ALA A 14 -20.68 -25.10 22.86
N ALA A 15 -20.85 -23.90 23.40
CA ALA A 15 -21.28 -23.73 24.79
C ALA A 15 -22.21 -22.51 24.86
N ALA A 16 -23.47 -22.78 24.98
CA ALA A 16 -24.51 -21.85 25.38
C ALA A 16 -24.46 -21.67 26.90
N VAL A 17 -24.53 -20.42 27.39
CA VAL A 17 -24.98 -20.14 28.77
C VAL A 17 -25.96 -18.98 28.70
N ALA A 18 -27.18 -19.32 29.02
CA ALA A 18 -28.28 -18.41 29.33
C ALA A 18 -28.15 -17.94 30.78
N GLY A 19 -28.49 -16.71 31.08
CA GLY A 19 -28.59 -16.19 32.44
C GLY A 19 -29.35 -14.86 32.48
N CYS A 20 -30.61 -14.97 32.84
CA CYS A 20 -31.56 -13.94 33.30
C CYS A 20 -30.98 -13.00 34.37
N CYS A 21 -31.38 -11.72 34.40
CA CYS A 21 -32.29 -11.25 35.46
C CYS A 21 -32.62 -9.76 35.27
N ALA A 22 -33.88 -9.49 35.34
CA ALA A 22 -34.53 -8.19 35.35
C ALA A 22 -34.30 -7.47 36.69
N ALA A 23 -34.20 -6.14 36.66
CA ALA A 23 -34.61 -5.27 37.75
C ALA A 23 -35.00 -3.89 37.22
N LEU A 24 -36.29 -3.60 37.24
CA LEU A 24 -36.86 -2.28 37.10
C LEU A 24 -36.57 -1.48 38.41
N ALA A 25 -36.12 -0.27 38.27
CA ALA A 25 -36.25 0.75 39.30
C ALA A 25 -36.63 2.08 38.63
N LEU A 26 -37.90 2.43 38.76
CA LEU A 26 -38.45 3.74 38.51
C LEU A 26 -38.04 4.66 39.67
N ALA A 27 -37.28 5.71 39.37
CA ALA A 27 -37.10 6.85 40.29
C ALA A 27 -37.42 8.12 39.51
N THR A 28 -38.61 8.65 39.74
CA THR A 28 -39.02 9.99 39.42
C THR A 28 -38.32 10.95 40.39
N GLY A 29 -37.46 11.80 39.89
CA GLY A 29 -36.86 12.90 40.65
C GLY A 29 -36.91 14.16 39.81
N CYS A 30 -37.91 15.01 40.05
CA CYS A 30 -37.85 16.41 39.65
C CYS A 30 -36.87 17.16 40.59
N ALA A 31 -35.85 17.76 40.04
CA ALA A 31 -35.10 18.83 40.72
C ALA A 31 -34.43 19.71 39.68
N SER A 32 -34.85 20.96 39.67
CA SER A 32 -34.12 22.20 39.47
C SER A 32 -33.11 22.33 38.35
N ALA A 33 -33.46 23.20 37.40
CA ALA A 33 -32.53 23.82 36.48
C ALA A 33 -31.44 24.57 37.27
N GLU A 34 -30.24 24.03 37.26
CA GLU A 34 -29.01 24.76 37.46
C GLU A 34 -28.31 24.85 36.14
N ASP A 35 -28.00 26.05 35.80
CA ASP A 35 -27.28 26.53 34.63
C ASP A 35 -25.92 25.80 34.52
N ALA A 36 -25.92 24.61 33.93
CA ALA A 36 -24.68 23.93 33.53
C ALA A 36 -24.30 24.50 32.18
N THR A 37 -23.39 25.44 32.17
CA THR A 37 -22.57 25.79 31.02
C THR A 37 -22.12 24.51 30.36
N PRO A 38 -22.43 24.25 29.10
CA PRO A 38 -21.87 23.09 28.39
C PRO A 38 -20.37 23.32 28.31
N GLU A 39 -19.62 22.54 29.10
CA GLU A 39 -18.22 22.33 28.81
C GLU A 39 -18.12 21.94 27.32
N ALA A 40 -17.52 22.84 26.57
CA ALA A 40 -17.20 22.56 25.18
C ALA A 40 -16.32 21.30 25.17
N GLY A 41 -16.93 20.15 24.97
CA GLY A 41 -16.22 18.93 24.68
C GLY A 41 -15.22 19.26 23.58
N ALA A 42 -13.93 19.05 23.87
CA ALA A 42 -12.90 19.21 22.89
C ALA A 42 -13.34 18.42 21.65
N ALA A 43 -13.79 19.13 20.62
CA ALA A 43 -14.04 18.53 19.32
C ALA A 43 -12.71 17.91 18.93
N ALA A 44 -12.68 16.59 18.80
CA ALA A 44 -11.55 15.92 18.20
C ALA A 44 -11.32 16.60 16.86
N SER A 45 -10.21 17.33 16.77
CA SER A 45 -9.85 18.00 15.52
C SER A 45 -9.72 16.90 14.49
N SER A 46 -10.60 16.90 13.48
CA SER A 46 -10.38 16.09 12.30
C SER A 46 -8.97 16.37 11.80
N PRO A 47 -8.17 15.35 11.44
CA PRO A 47 -6.88 15.58 10.84
C PRO A 47 -7.03 16.60 9.71
N ALA A 48 -6.13 17.56 9.66
CA ALA A 48 -6.10 18.54 8.59
C ALA A 48 -6.00 17.79 7.24
N PRO A 49 -6.67 18.25 6.19
CA PRO A 49 -6.48 17.64 4.87
C PRO A 49 -4.99 17.67 4.52
N PRO A 50 -4.46 16.59 3.89
CA PRO A 50 -3.07 16.52 3.50
C PRO A 50 -2.70 17.75 2.67
N SER A 51 -1.49 18.27 2.88
CA SER A 51 -1.03 19.43 2.14
C SER A 51 -0.60 19.00 0.73
N THR A 52 -0.89 19.81 -0.27
CA THR A 52 -0.47 19.56 -1.66
C THR A 52 1.06 19.42 -1.80
N GLU A 53 1.82 19.99 -0.87
CA GLU A 53 3.28 19.88 -0.80
C GLU A 53 3.72 18.47 -0.39
N GLU A 54 3.06 17.88 0.61
CA GLU A 54 3.33 16.51 1.06
C GLU A 54 2.93 15.47 -0.01
N GLU A 55 1.79 15.66 -0.67
CA GLU A 55 1.39 14.83 -1.79
C GLU A 55 2.40 14.90 -2.93
N ALA A 56 2.89 16.09 -3.26
CA ALA A 56 3.92 16.27 -4.28
C ALA A 56 5.23 15.58 -3.89
N ALA A 57 5.62 15.62 -2.60
CA ALA A 57 6.81 14.95 -2.11
C ALA A 57 6.66 13.42 -2.15
N ALA A 58 5.49 12.88 -1.79
CA ALA A 58 5.19 11.46 -1.92
C ALA A 58 5.21 11.00 -3.38
N LEU A 59 4.60 11.77 -4.29
CA LEU A 59 4.66 11.51 -5.74
C LEU A 59 6.09 11.53 -6.26
N ALA A 60 6.92 12.48 -5.80
CA ALA A 60 8.33 12.55 -6.20
C ALA A 60 9.13 11.31 -5.77
N ALA A 61 8.84 10.76 -4.59
CA ALA A 61 9.46 9.51 -4.14
C ALA A 61 9.02 8.32 -4.99
N TYR A 62 7.73 8.22 -5.31
CA TYR A 62 7.19 7.17 -6.17
C TYR A 62 7.77 7.21 -7.58
N THR A 63 7.74 8.37 -8.23
CA THR A 63 8.30 8.55 -9.58
C THR A 63 9.81 8.35 -9.60
N GLY A 64 10.54 8.84 -8.59
CA GLY A 64 11.98 8.64 -8.46
C GLY A 64 12.37 7.16 -8.32
N MET A 65 11.55 6.35 -7.66
CA MET A 65 11.73 4.89 -7.63
C MET A 65 11.64 4.31 -9.04
N TRP A 66 10.60 4.66 -9.81
CA TRP A 66 10.41 4.16 -11.17
C TRP A 66 11.52 4.64 -12.11
N ASP A 67 11.89 5.91 -12.06
CA ASP A 67 12.97 6.47 -12.87
C ASP A 67 14.30 5.72 -12.63
N THR A 68 14.60 5.43 -11.35
CA THR A 68 15.79 4.67 -10.96
C THR A 68 15.76 3.25 -11.51
N VAL A 69 14.61 2.58 -11.42
CA VAL A 69 14.44 1.20 -11.93
C VAL A 69 14.52 1.16 -13.45
N VAL A 70 13.89 2.11 -14.15
CA VAL A 70 13.94 2.21 -15.61
C VAL A 70 15.38 2.41 -16.07
N ALA A 71 16.09 3.39 -15.51
CA ALA A 71 17.49 3.65 -15.85
C ALA A 71 18.37 2.41 -15.65
N ALA A 72 18.28 1.77 -14.48
CA ALA A 72 19.06 0.57 -14.17
C ALA A 72 18.72 -0.61 -15.09
N SER A 73 17.45 -0.75 -15.49
CA SER A 73 17.03 -1.82 -16.42
C SER A 73 17.71 -1.67 -17.78
N HIS A 74 17.88 -0.46 -18.30
CA HIS A 74 18.58 -0.17 -19.54
C HIS A 74 20.10 -0.38 -19.44
N GLU A 75 20.66 -0.30 -18.24
CA GLU A 75 22.09 -0.44 -17.96
C GLU A 75 22.50 -1.90 -17.60
N GLY A 76 21.60 -2.85 -17.78
CA GLY A 76 21.87 -4.27 -17.57
C GLY A 76 21.28 -4.87 -16.29
N GLY A 77 20.43 -4.13 -15.59
CA GLY A 77 19.65 -4.65 -14.47
C GLY A 77 20.42 -4.81 -13.16
N GLU A 78 21.58 -4.18 -13.01
CA GLU A 78 22.27 -4.11 -11.71
C GLU A 78 21.48 -3.19 -10.77
N VAL A 79 21.26 -3.63 -9.52
CA VAL A 79 20.50 -2.85 -8.53
C VAL A 79 21.33 -1.66 -8.05
N PRO A 80 20.93 -0.42 -8.38
CA PRO A 80 21.70 0.76 -8.00
C PRO A 80 21.48 1.08 -6.52
N PRO A 81 22.50 1.58 -5.80
CA PRO A 81 22.36 1.94 -4.38
C PRO A 81 21.34 3.07 -4.17
N GLU A 82 21.14 3.95 -5.13
CA GLU A 82 20.18 5.06 -5.12
C GLU A 82 18.72 4.60 -5.01
N LEU A 83 18.42 3.35 -5.38
CA LEU A 83 17.07 2.81 -5.21
C LEU A 83 16.62 2.85 -3.75
N ARG A 84 17.56 2.79 -2.79
CA ARG A 84 17.26 2.89 -1.35
C ARG A 84 16.83 4.29 -0.91
N ASP A 85 17.07 5.31 -1.71
CA ASP A 85 16.62 6.67 -1.42
C ASP A 85 15.10 6.79 -1.64
N TYR A 86 14.53 5.94 -2.50
CA TYR A 86 13.12 5.96 -2.90
C TYR A 86 12.32 4.75 -2.42
N ALA A 87 12.96 3.60 -2.22
CA ALA A 87 12.27 2.35 -1.88
C ALA A 87 12.93 1.63 -0.70
N VAL A 88 12.08 1.06 0.16
CA VAL A 88 12.49 0.24 1.32
C VAL A 88 11.63 -1.02 1.39
N SER A 89 11.97 -1.94 2.28
CA SER A 89 11.15 -3.12 2.61
C SER A 89 10.67 -3.92 1.38
N GLY A 90 9.36 -4.12 1.24
CA GLY A 90 8.74 -4.91 0.18
C GLY A 90 8.94 -4.30 -1.21
N ALA A 91 8.80 -2.99 -1.35
CA ALA A 91 9.01 -2.29 -2.61
C ALA A 91 10.46 -2.42 -3.11
N TYR A 92 11.44 -2.20 -2.23
CA TYR A 92 12.85 -2.40 -2.58
C TYR A 92 13.14 -3.84 -3.02
N ALA A 93 12.61 -4.82 -2.30
CA ALA A 93 12.82 -6.23 -2.63
C ALA A 93 12.20 -6.60 -4.00
N LEU A 94 10.98 -6.10 -4.27
CA LEU A 94 10.30 -6.34 -5.54
C LEU A 94 11.07 -5.74 -6.72
N MET A 95 11.47 -4.46 -6.61
CA MET A 95 12.19 -3.77 -7.68
C MET A 95 13.58 -4.35 -7.92
N SER A 96 14.29 -4.73 -6.85
CA SER A 96 15.58 -5.42 -6.97
C SER A 96 15.44 -6.75 -7.70
N ALA A 97 14.43 -7.57 -7.36
CA ALA A 97 14.18 -8.84 -8.03
C ALA A 97 13.81 -8.65 -9.52
N ALA A 98 13.06 -7.61 -9.86
CA ALA A 98 12.72 -7.29 -11.25
C ALA A 98 13.96 -6.91 -12.06
N LEU A 99 14.85 -6.08 -11.51
CA LEU A 99 16.13 -5.72 -12.13
C LEU A 99 17.05 -6.94 -12.33
N GLU A 100 17.24 -7.76 -11.29
CA GLU A 100 18.03 -8.99 -11.36
C GLU A 100 17.46 -9.95 -12.41
N GLY A 101 16.14 -10.05 -12.50
CA GLY A 101 15.45 -10.86 -13.51
C GLY A 101 15.73 -10.36 -14.93
N SER A 102 15.63 -9.06 -15.17
CA SER A 102 15.91 -8.46 -16.48
C SER A 102 17.38 -8.62 -16.86
N GLY A 103 18.32 -8.35 -15.94
CA GLY A 103 19.74 -8.54 -16.16
C GLY A 103 20.13 -9.98 -16.50
N SER A 104 19.53 -10.94 -15.81
CA SER A 104 19.79 -12.39 -16.08
C SER A 104 19.18 -12.88 -17.39
N SER A 105 18.20 -12.19 -17.97
CA SER A 105 17.64 -12.55 -19.27
C SER A 105 18.63 -12.37 -20.43
N GLY A 106 19.60 -11.45 -20.27
CA GLY A 106 20.55 -11.07 -21.31
C GLY A 106 19.91 -10.36 -22.50
N ALA A 107 18.61 -10.06 -22.44
CA ALA A 107 17.91 -9.32 -23.48
C ALA A 107 18.14 -7.82 -23.30
N GLN A 108 18.15 -7.09 -24.41
CA GLN A 108 18.21 -5.64 -24.36
C GLN A 108 16.83 -5.10 -23.91
N VAL A 109 16.82 -4.34 -22.82
CA VAL A 109 15.63 -3.60 -22.38
C VAL A 109 15.36 -2.45 -23.31
N THR A 110 14.10 -2.21 -23.66
CA THR A 110 13.67 -1.12 -24.53
C THR A 110 12.39 -0.49 -24.02
N GLY A 111 12.21 0.79 -24.29
CA GLY A 111 11.03 1.56 -23.87
C GLY A 111 11.01 1.84 -22.38
N GLU A 112 9.95 2.45 -21.92
CA GLU A 112 9.71 2.84 -20.53
C GLU A 112 8.22 2.78 -20.21
N PRO A 113 7.81 2.60 -18.96
CA PRO A 113 6.41 2.67 -18.58
C PRO A 113 5.93 4.12 -18.58
N VAL A 114 4.63 4.30 -18.83
CA VAL A 114 3.95 5.58 -18.66
C VAL A 114 3.21 5.56 -17.33
N LEU A 115 3.52 6.52 -16.47
CA LEU A 115 2.94 6.66 -15.14
C LEU A 115 1.80 7.67 -15.16
N ALA A 116 0.76 7.42 -14.36
CA ALA A 116 -0.35 8.33 -14.09
C ALA A 116 -0.73 8.32 -12.61
N PRO A 117 0.24 8.57 -11.69
CA PRO A 117 0.04 8.37 -10.26
C PRO A 117 -0.78 9.48 -9.62
N VAL A 118 -1.58 9.09 -8.63
CA VAL A 118 -2.29 9.99 -7.72
C VAL A 118 -1.91 9.61 -6.29
N ALA A 119 -1.46 10.59 -5.50
CA ALA A 119 -1.11 10.40 -4.10
C ALA A 119 -2.21 10.90 -3.17
N GLU A 120 -2.37 10.21 -2.05
CA GLU A 120 -3.16 10.63 -0.90
C GLU A 120 -2.30 10.50 0.36
N VAL A 121 -2.15 11.60 1.10
CA VAL A 121 -1.41 11.61 2.37
C VAL A 121 -2.40 11.40 3.50
N GLU A 122 -2.27 10.27 4.21
CA GLU A 122 -3.18 9.86 5.28
C GLU A 122 -2.78 10.42 6.65
N GLY A 123 -1.56 10.91 6.78
CA GLY A 123 -1.02 11.43 8.03
C GLY A 123 0.41 11.93 7.87
N PRO A 124 1.10 12.24 8.98
CA PRO A 124 2.43 12.84 8.93
C PRO A 124 3.52 11.89 8.42
N ASP A 125 3.25 10.59 8.40
CA ASP A 125 4.23 9.54 8.13
C ASP A 125 3.72 8.43 7.18
N THR A 126 2.51 8.57 6.63
CA THR A 126 1.90 7.56 5.76
C THR A 126 1.19 8.22 4.59
N ALA A 127 1.44 7.70 3.40
CA ALA A 127 0.76 8.06 2.16
C ALA A 127 0.50 6.81 1.31
N THR A 128 -0.48 6.91 0.42
CA THR A 128 -0.77 5.93 -0.62
C THR A 128 -0.63 6.57 -1.98
N VAL A 129 -0.26 5.77 -2.97
CA VAL A 129 -0.26 6.17 -4.38
C VAL A 129 -0.94 5.08 -5.19
N ASP A 130 -1.95 5.49 -5.94
CA ASP A 130 -2.59 4.68 -6.97
C ASP A 130 -2.12 5.15 -8.35
N ASP A 131 -1.68 4.21 -9.19
CA ASP A 131 -1.16 4.52 -10.51
C ASP A 131 -1.75 3.56 -11.55
N CYS A 132 -2.28 4.12 -12.64
CA CYS A 132 -2.62 3.37 -13.85
C CYS A 132 -1.40 3.31 -14.77
N LEU A 133 -0.47 2.43 -14.40
CA LEU A 133 0.80 2.25 -15.10
C LEU A 133 0.60 1.52 -16.44
N ASP A 134 1.04 2.13 -17.54
CA ASP A 134 1.10 1.49 -18.85
C ASP A 134 2.53 1.04 -19.17
N ASP A 135 2.79 -0.25 -19.00
CA ASP A 135 4.09 -0.87 -19.29
C ASP A 135 4.13 -1.57 -20.68
N SER A 136 3.15 -1.32 -21.53
CA SER A 136 3.04 -1.97 -22.85
C SER A 136 4.22 -1.69 -23.77
N SER A 137 4.88 -0.54 -23.60
CA SER A 137 6.08 -0.16 -24.35
C SER A 137 7.39 -0.57 -23.67
N TRP A 138 7.35 -0.98 -22.41
CA TRP A 138 8.53 -1.34 -21.63
C TRP A 138 8.80 -2.84 -21.69
N ASN A 139 9.82 -3.22 -22.45
CA ASN A 139 10.20 -4.61 -22.63
C ASN A 139 11.45 -4.95 -21.82
N LEU A 140 11.28 -5.66 -20.70
CA LEU A 140 12.34 -6.12 -19.82
C LEU A 140 13.07 -7.38 -20.31
N GLY A 141 12.68 -7.95 -21.45
CA GLY A 141 13.29 -9.18 -21.98
C GLY A 141 12.95 -10.47 -21.22
N MET A 142 12.09 -10.39 -20.21
CA MET A 142 11.67 -11.55 -19.41
C MET A 142 10.47 -12.31 -19.98
N GLY A 143 10.11 -12.04 -21.23
CA GLY A 143 8.88 -12.53 -21.88
C GLY A 143 7.76 -11.49 -21.79
N SER A 144 6.78 -11.62 -22.67
CA SER A 144 5.64 -10.70 -22.68
C SER A 144 4.85 -10.83 -21.40
N ALA A 145 4.63 -9.74 -20.70
CA ALA A 145 3.58 -9.68 -19.70
C ALA A 145 2.26 -10.08 -20.38
N SER A 146 1.61 -11.12 -19.87
CA SER A 146 0.39 -11.64 -20.45
C SER A 146 -0.74 -10.68 -20.13
N GLY A 147 -1.07 -9.79 -21.04
CA GLY A 147 -2.17 -8.86 -20.86
C GLY A 147 -2.01 -7.64 -21.75
N GLN A 148 -3.12 -6.99 -22.05
CA GLN A 148 -3.15 -5.72 -22.76
C GLN A 148 -3.82 -4.66 -21.88
N GLY A 149 -3.32 -3.44 -21.98
CA GLY A 149 -3.81 -2.29 -21.26
C GLY A 149 -3.05 -2.02 -19.96
N PRO A 150 -3.27 -0.83 -19.41
CA PRO A 150 -2.61 -0.41 -18.17
C PRO A 150 -3.02 -1.27 -16.99
N ARG A 151 -2.18 -1.28 -15.98
CA ARG A 151 -2.40 -2.02 -14.73
C ARG A 151 -2.44 -1.09 -13.54
N LEU A 152 -3.29 -1.41 -12.59
CA LEU A 152 -3.30 -0.73 -11.31
C LEU A 152 -2.04 -1.10 -10.52
N VAL A 153 -1.38 -0.08 -10.01
CA VAL A 153 -0.29 -0.20 -9.04
C VAL A 153 -0.72 0.55 -7.79
N GLU A 154 -0.76 -0.16 -6.68
CA GLU A 154 -1.00 0.40 -5.36
C GLU A 154 0.32 0.45 -4.60
N ALA A 155 0.71 1.63 -4.12
CA ALA A 155 1.92 1.82 -3.34
C ALA A 155 1.59 2.40 -1.96
N THR A 156 2.23 1.86 -0.93
CA THR A 156 2.25 2.46 0.40
C THR A 156 3.60 3.13 0.61
N LEU A 157 3.57 4.38 1.07
CA LEU A 157 4.75 5.15 1.38
C LEU A 157 4.83 5.46 2.87
N ILE A 158 6.05 5.55 3.36
CA ILE A 158 6.35 5.98 4.72
C ILE A 158 7.28 7.19 4.70
N HIS A 159 7.06 8.12 5.62
CA HIS A 159 7.98 9.22 5.88
C HIS A 159 8.85 8.90 7.09
N ASP A 160 10.16 8.80 6.91
CA ASP A 160 11.08 8.40 7.98
C ASP A 160 11.62 9.58 8.82
N GLY A 161 11.00 10.75 8.67
CA GLY A 161 11.42 12.00 9.29
C GLY A 161 12.37 12.83 8.42
N LEU A 162 12.84 12.27 7.28
CA LEU A 162 13.73 12.94 6.33
C LEU A 162 13.13 12.98 4.92
N ALA A 163 12.54 11.88 4.49
CA ALA A 163 12.00 11.73 3.13
C ALA A 163 10.88 10.70 3.08
N TRP A 164 10.02 10.83 2.09
CA TRP A 164 9.08 9.79 1.69
C TRP A 164 9.80 8.66 0.97
N ARG A 165 9.40 7.41 1.26
CA ARG A 165 9.89 6.21 0.57
C ARG A 165 8.77 5.22 0.37
N VAL A 166 8.75 4.57 -0.79
CA VAL A 166 7.83 3.46 -1.07
C VAL A 166 8.24 2.26 -0.22
N SER A 167 7.37 1.83 0.69
CA SER A 167 7.63 0.70 1.60
C SER A 167 7.04 -0.60 1.09
N ASP A 168 5.91 -0.53 0.41
CA ASP A 168 5.23 -1.67 -0.19
C ASP A 168 4.67 -1.31 -1.56
N LEU A 169 4.60 -2.30 -2.45
CA LEU A 169 4.11 -2.12 -3.81
C LEU A 169 3.35 -3.36 -4.26
N ARG A 170 2.16 -3.16 -4.74
CA ARG A 170 1.32 -4.18 -5.35
C ARG A 170 1.03 -3.82 -6.80
N ILE A 171 1.42 -4.71 -7.70
CA ILE A 171 1.19 -4.57 -9.14
C ILE A 171 0.13 -5.59 -9.54
N TRP A 172 -0.98 -5.10 -10.08
CA TRP A 172 -2.09 -5.92 -10.53
C TRP A 172 -1.87 -6.43 -11.97
N GLU A 173 -2.75 -7.29 -12.41
CA GLU A 173 -2.71 -7.78 -13.79
C GLU A 173 -3.00 -6.69 -14.81
N ALA A 174 -2.50 -6.84 -16.03
CA ALA A 174 -2.77 -5.90 -17.11
C ALA A 174 -4.26 -5.83 -17.42
N GLY A 175 -4.77 -4.62 -17.64
CA GLY A 175 -6.19 -4.34 -17.82
C GLY A 175 -6.97 -4.16 -16.52
N SER A 176 -6.30 -4.00 -15.37
CA SER A 176 -6.95 -3.75 -14.07
C SER A 176 -7.30 -2.28 -13.84
N CYS A 177 -6.83 -1.39 -14.67
CA CYS A 177 -7.37 -0.05 -14.80
C CYS A 177 -8.54 -0.03 -15.75
#